data_b10c4212c0406e69213e32d93d003f3a
#
_entry.id   b10c4212c0406e69213e32d93d003f3a
#
_cell.length_a   1.000
_cell.length_b   1.000
_cell.length_c   1.000
_cell.angle_alpha   90.00
_cell.angle_beta   90.00
_cell.angle_gamma   90.00
#
_symmetry.space_group_name_H-M   'P 1'
#
loop_
_entity.id
_entity.type
_entity.pdbx_description
1 polymer ?
#
loop_
_entity_poly.entity_id
_entity_poly.type
_entity_poly.pdbx_seq_one_letter_code
_entity_poly.pdbx_strand_id
1 'polypeptide(L)'
;MDVIVAPEPMDYEIRGVYRFATLREGSGLAEAVRDQWPENPRMLMIAAEPENDTYTENLAMDLATAFVKADLPVGEVRVLQRETADVAAQLIAGADVLVLADGEGEDADDKRAAFFGELDMPALLEDAKDGALVIALSETARDAIR
;
A
#
# COMPACT_ATOMS: atom_id res chain seq x y z
N MET A 1 -7.03 -5.85 -13.92
CA MET A 1 -6.51 -5.98 -12.54
C MET A 1 -7.56 -5.45 -11.57
N ASP A 2 -7.98 -6.28 -10.67
CA ASP A 2 -8.99 -5.90 -9.69
C ASP A 2 -8.31 -5.15 -8.54
N VAL A 3 -8.84 -3.97 -8.22
CA VAL A 3 -8.30 -3.10 -7.18
C VAL A 3 -9.33 -2.94 -6.07
N ILE A 4 -8.92 -3.24 -4.84
CA ILE A 4 -9.74 -3.01 -3.65
C ILE A 4 -9.47 -1.58 -3.18
N VAL A 5 -10.51 -0.75 -3.12
CA VAL A 5 -10.39 0.63 -2.64
C VAL A 5 -10.78 0.68 -1.17
N ALA A 6 -9.87 1.15 -0.34
CA ALA A 6 -10.08 1.24 1.11
C ALA A 6 -9.62 2.61 1.64
N PRO A 7 -10.46 3.66 1.51
CA PRO A 7 -10.11 4.98 2.03
C PRO A 7 -10.03 4.94 3.55
N GLU A 8 -8.99 5.57 4.10
CA GLU A 8 -8.79 5.68 5.55
C GLU A 8 -9.03 4.35 6.29
N PRO A 9 -8.28 3.30 5.96
CA PRO A 9 -8.59 1.94 6.45
C PRO A 9 -8.23 1.71 7.91
N MET A 10 -7.55 2.66 8.56
CA MET A 10 -6.99 2.46 9.90
C MET A 10 -7.58 3.38 10.95
N ASP A 11 -7.76 2.84 12.15
CA ASP A 11 -7.94 3.59 13.38
C ASP A 11 -6.69 3.41 14.25
N TYR A 12 -6.56 4.24 15.27
CA TYR A 12 -5.43 4.18 16.17
C TYR A 12 -5.90 4.01 17.61
N GLU A 13 -5.33 3.02 18.26
CA GLU A 13 -5.58 2.72 19.66
C GLU A 13 -4.44 3.28 20.48
N ILE A 14 -4.76 4.06 21.53
CA ILE A 14 -3.74 4.68 22.39
C ILE A 14 -3.78 3.99 23.74
N ARG A 15 -2.62 3.45 24.17
CA ARG A 15 -2.45 2.82 25.48
C ARG A 15 -1.25 3.45 26.16
N GLY A 16 -1.48 4.37 27.10
CA GLY A 16 -0.41 5.12 27.73
C GLY A 16 0.37 5.96 26.74
N VAL A 17 1.66 5.67 26.55
CA VAL A 17 2.53 6.34 25.58
C VAL A 17 2.57 5.65 24.23
N TYR A 18 1.89 4.52 24.09
CA TYR A 18 1.92 3.72 22.86
C TYR A 18 0.73 3.98 21.99
N ARG A 19 0.96 3.97 20.67
CA ARG A 19 -0.08 4.14 19.65
C ARG A 19 0.00 2.93 18.71
N PHE A 20 -1.12 2.26 18.53
CA PHE A 20 -1.21 1.08 17.68
C PHE A 20 -2.24 1.29 16.58
N ALA A 21 -1.85 0.96 15.33
CA ALA A 21 -2.79 0.96 14.21
C ALA A 21 -3.63 -0.32 14.24
N THR A 22 -4.92 -0.16 13.95
CA THR A 22 -5.86 -1.27 13.76
C THR A 22 -6.66 -1.01 12.50
N LEU A 23 -7.19 -2.06 11.87
CA LEU A 23 -8.11 -1.85 10.74
C LEU A 23 -9.41 -1.23 11.28
N ARG A 24 -9.86 -0.19 10.58
CA ARG A 24 -11.09 0.50 10.97
C ARG A 24 -12.27 -0.45 10.87
N GLU A 25 -13.06 -0.52 11.93
CA GLU A 25 -14.30 -1.28 11.95
C GLU A 25 -15.26 -0.69 10.90
N GLY A 26 -15.81 -1.53 10.06
CA GLY A 26 -16.72 -1.10 9.00
C GLY A 26 -16.03 -0.65 7.71
N SER A 27 -14.68 -0.64 7.64
CA SER A 27 -13.98 -0.35 6.39
C SER A 27 -14.18 -1.45 5.35
N GLY A 28 -14.45 -2.67 5.81
CA GLY A 28 -14.62 -3.83 4.93
C GLY A 28 -13.33 -4.40 4.37
N LEU A 29 -12.18 -3.81 4.70
CA LEU A 29 -10.92 -4.25 4.11
C LEU A 29 -10.53 -5.66 4.50
N ALA A 30 -10.62 -6.02 5.79
CA ALA A 30 -10.28 -7.35 6.24
C ALA A 30 -11.13 -8.42 5.56
N GLU A 31 -12.43 -8.18 5.48
CA GLU A 31 -13.37 -9.09 4.83
C GLU A 31 -13.10 -9.22 3.33
N ALA A 32 -12.72 -8.11 2.69
CA ALA A 32 -12.46 -8.11 1.24
C ALA A 32 -11.23 -8.93 0.86
N VAL A 33 -10.24 -9.02 1.74
CA VAL A 33 -8.96 -9.67 1.43
C VAL A 33 -8.77 -11.04 2.07
N ARG A 34 -9.54 -11.37 3.11
CA ARG A 34 -9.29 -12.52 3.97
C ARG A 34 -9.20 -13.85 3.19
N ASP A 35 -10.12 -14.09 2.29
CA ASP A 35 -10.17 -15.35 1.54
C ASP A 35 -9.02 -15.48 0.53
N GLN A 36 -8.42 -14.38 0.14
CA GLN A 36 -7.35 -14.33 -0.85
C GLN A 36 -5.99 -14.04 -0.21
N TRP A 37 -5.95 -13.86 1.12
CA TRP A 37 -4.71 -13.42 1.78
C TRP A 37 -3.64 -14.50 1.68
N PRO A 38 -2.45 -14.16 1.14
CA PRO A 38 -1.38 -15.14 1.00
C PRO A 38 -0.83 -15.57 2.35
N GLU A 39 -0.21 -16.73 2.37
CA GLU A 39 0.55 -17.15 3.52
C GLU A 39 1.85 -16.36 3.57
N ASN A 40 2.06 -15.60 4.63
CA ASN A 40 3.29 -14.85 4.87
C ASN A 40 3.70 -13.92 3.72
N PRO A 41 2.81 -13.02 3.26
CA PRO A 41 3.04 -12.25 2.03
C PRO A 41 4.13 -11.18 2.16
N ARG A 42 4.69 -10.83 1.01
CA ARG A 42 5.48 -9.61 0.85
C ARG A 42 4.53 -8.48 0.49
N MET A 43 4.48 -7.46 1.34
CA MET A 43 3.66 -6.28 1.11
C MET A 43 4.55 -5.14 0.59
N LEU A 44 4.13 -4.54 -0.53
CA LEU A 44 4.80 -3.38 -1.11
C LEU A 44 3.87 -2.18 -1.05
N MET A 45 4.31 -1.12 -0.35
CA MET A 45 3.64 0.18 -0.37
C MET A 45 4.24 1.03 -1.47
N ILE A 46 3.42 1.51 -2.40
CA ILE A 46 3.86 2.39 -3.48
C ILE A 46 3.50 3.82 -3.09
N ALA A 47 4.50 4.70 -3.01
CA ALA A 47 4.34 6.06 -2.50
C ALA A 47 3.50 6.94 -3.42
N ALA A 48 2.68 7.79 -2.81
CA ALA A 48 2.03 8.91 -3.51
C ALA A 48 2.97 10.11 -3.60
N GLU A 49 3.75 10.33 -2.55
CA GLU A 49 4.74 11.41 -2.47
C GLU A 49 6.12 10.78 -2.34
N PRO A 50 6.82 10.53 -3.46
CA PRO A 50 8.03 9.68 -3.46
C PRO A 50 9.19 10.23 -2.65
N GLU A 51 9.23 11.55 -2.35
CA GLU A 51 10.25 12.17 -1.53
C GLU A 51 9.87 12.24 -0.04
N ASN A 52 8.63 11.90 0.32
CA ASN A 52 8.20 11.93 1.72
C ASN A 52 8.36 10.53 2.36
N ASP A 53 9.62 10.16 2.58
CA ASP A 53 10.00 8.82 3.05
C ASP A 53 9.37 8.50 4.41
N THR A 54 9.44 9.43 5.35
CA THR A 54 8.94 9.21 6.70
C THR A 54 7.44 8.89 6.70
N TYR A 55 6.66 9.67 5.96
CA TYR A 55 5.23 9.44 5.86
C TYR A 55 4.91 8.06 5.26
N THR A 56 5.53 7.74 4.14
CA THR A 56 5.24 6.51 3.42
C THR A 56 5.68 5.27 4.22
N GLU A 57 6.86 5.32 4.82
CA GLU A 57 7.37 4.21 5.64
C GLU A 57 6.51 3.99 6.88
N ASN A 58 6.10 5.07 7.55
CA ASN A 58 5.20 4.97 8.71
C ASN A 58 3.84 4.40 8.32
N LEU A 59 3.30 4.84 7.20
CA LEU A 59 2.03 4.33 6.69
C LEU A 59 2.11 2.83 6.40
N ALA A 60 3.21 2.39 5.78
CA ALA A 60 3.42 0.98 5.47
C ALA A 60 3.51 0.12 6.73
N MET A 61 4.27 0.57 7.73
CA MET A 61 4.42 -0.16 8.99
C MET A 61 3.11 -0.18 9.78
N ASP A 62 2.38 0.92 9.82
CA ASP A 62 1.09 1.00 10.50
C ASP A 62 0.08 0.04 9.86
N LEU A 63 0.02 0.02 8.53
CA LEU A 63 -0.90 -0.87 7.82
C LEU A 63 -0.54 -2.33 8.04
N ALA A 64 0.74 -2.68 8.00
CA ALA A 64 1.20 -4.04 8.28
C ALA A 64 0.82 -4.47 9.71
N THR A 65 1.00 -3.58 10.68
CA THR A 65 0.58 -3.85 12.07
C THR A 65 -0.92 -4.08 12.16
N ALA A 66 -1.71 -3.27 11.47
CA ALA A 66 -3.16 -3.40 11.46
C ALA A 66 -3.60 -4.73 10.85
N PHE A 67 -2.97 -5.15 9.76
CA PHE A 67 -3.24 -6.46 9.15
C PHE A 67 -2.92 -7.61 10.12
N VAL A 68 -1.76 -7.58 10.74
CA VAL A 68 -1.37 -8.63 11.70
C VAL A 68 -2.36 -8.73 12.85
N LYS A 69 -2.83 -7.61 13.37
CA LYS A 69 -3.84 -7.60 14.44
C LYS A 69 -5.19 -8.16 13.98
N ALA A 70 -5.47 -8.12 12.68
CA ALA A 70 -6.69 -8.68 12.11
C ALA A 70 -6.52 -10.15 11.68
N ASP A 71 -5.46 -10.81 12.13
CA ASP A 71 -5.11 -12.20 11.79
C ASP A 71 -4.76 -12.38 10.29
N LEU A 72 -4.22 -11.32 9.68
CA LEU A 72 -3.71 -11.32 8.33
C LEU A 72 -2.19 -11.14 8.39
N PRO A 73 -1.42 -12.23 8.46
CA PRO A 73 0.02 -12.14 8.67
C PRO A 73 0.74 -11.43 7.53
N VAL A 74 1.82 -10.70 7.85
CA VAL A 74 2.65 -10.02 6.87
C VAL A 74 4.09 -10.49 7.08
N GLY A 75 4.69 -11.06 6.04
CA GLY A 75 6.05 -11.60 6.11
C GLY A 75 7.14 -10.56 5.93
N GLU A 76 6.93 -9.64 5.00
CA GLU A 76 7.92 -8.61 4.68
C GLU A 76 7.20 -7.34 4.25
N VAL A 77 7.75 -6.17 4.62
CA VAL A 77 7.24 -4.86 4.23
C VAL A 77 8.33 -4.13 3.44
N ARG A 78 7.97 -3.68 2.24
CA ARG A 78 8.84 -2.88 1.39
C ARG A 78 8.11 -1.63 0.95
N VAL A 79 8.87 -0.61 0.56
CA VAL A 79 8.33 0.67 0.09
C VAL A 79 8.96 1.01 -1.25
N LEU A 80 8.13 1.37 -2.22
CA LEU A 80 8.58 1.92 -3.50
C LEU A 80 8.43 3.43 -3.43
N GLN A 81 9.56 4.11 -3.38
CA GLN A 81 9.67 5.57 -3.29
C GLN A 81 10.91 6.02 -4.07
N ARG A 82 11.30 7.28 -3.93
CA ARG A 82 12.41 7.80 -4.74
C ARG A 82 13.71 6.99 -4.56
N GLU A 83 14.05 6.63 -3.33
CA GLU A 83 15.26 5.88 -3.03
C GLU A 83 15.30 4.50 -3.68
N THR A 84 14.15 3.88 -3.89
CA THR A 84 14.05 2.51 -4.41
C THR A 84 13.53 2.45 -5.84
N ALA A 85 13.37 3.61 -6.49
CA ALA A 85 12.80 3.67 -7.83
C ALA A 85 13.60 2.87 -8.88
N ASP A 86 14.90 2.75 -8.71
CA ASP A 86 15.77 2.01 -9.61
C ASP A 86 15.56 0.49 -9.58
N VAL A 87 14.90 -0.03 -8.53
CA VAL A 87 14.55 -1.44 -8.41
C VAL A 87 13.04 -1.68 -8.43
N ALA A 88 12.27 -0.71 -8.94
CA ALA A 88 10.81 -0.77 -8.96
C ALA A 88 10.27 -2.06 -9.59
N ALA A 89 10.84 -2.47 -10.72
CA ALA A 89 10.39 -3.68 -11.41
C ALA A 89 10.55 -4.93 -10.54
N GLN A 90 11.67 -5.04 -9.83
CA GLN A 90 11.93 -6.18 -8.93
C GLN A 90 10.99 -6.17 -7.73
N LEU A 91 10.74 -4.99 -7.17
CA LEU A 91 9.84 -4.85 -6.03
C LEU A 91 8.41 -5.26 -6.38
N ILE A 92 7.91 -4.78 -7.52
CA ILE A 92 6.55 -5.10 -7.97
C ILE A 92 6.42 -6.58 -8.33
N ALA A 93 7.39 -7.12 -9.06
CA ALA A 93 7.35 -8.54 -9.43
C ALA A 93 7.42 -9.48 -8.23
N GLY A 94 8.05 -9.06 -7.13
CA GLY A 94 8.19 -9.84 -5.91
C GLY A 94 7.06 -9.70 -4.91
N ALA A 95 6.14 -8.76 -5.10
CA ALA A 95 5.10 -8.46 -4.12
C ALA A 95 3.90 -9.40 -4.26
N ASP A 96 3.36 -9.81 -3.12
CA ASP A 96 2.11 -10.56 -3.03
C ASP A 96 0.93 -9.64 -2.76
N VAL A 97 1.17 -8.53 -2.08
CA VAL A 97 0.20 -7.49 -1.77
C VAL A 97 0.79 -6.14 -2.16
N LEU A 98 0.15 -5.46 -3.09
CA LEU A 98 0.52 -4.12 -3.54
C LEU A 98 -0.44 -3.11 -2.95
N VAL A 99 0.09 -2.09 -2.29
CA VAL A 99 -0.72 -1.03 -1.69
C VAL A 99 -0.36 0.30 -2.33
N LEU A 100 -1.34 0.95 -2.94
CA LEU A 100 -1.18 2.29 -3.51
C LEU A 100 -1.48 3.30 -2.44
N ALA A 101 -0.45 3.99 -1.94
CA ALA A 101 -0.58 4.91 -0.83
C ALA A 101 -1.39 6.15 -1.19
N ASP A 102 -2.02 6.73 -0.20
CA ASP A 102 -2.52 8.09 -0.27
C ASP A 102 -1.43 9.03 0.25
N GLY A 103 -1.53 10.32 -0.09
CA GLY A 103 -0.56 11.31 0.35
C GLY A 103 -1.16 12.23 1.42
N GLU A 104 -0.31 13.01 2.08
CA GLU A 104 -0.77 13.97 3.08
C GLU A 104 -0.82 15.41 2.57
N GLY A 105 -0.06 15.72 1.52
CA GLY A 105 0.01 17.08 0.97
C GLY A 105 -1.12 17.39 -0.01
N GLU A 106 -1.38 18.68 -0.22
CA GLU A 106 -2.41 19.14 -1.17
C GLU A 106 -2.09 18.74 -2.61
N ASP A 107 -0.81 18.64 -2.94
CA ASP A 107 -0.33 18.29 -4.28
C ASP A 107 0.06 16.80 -4.42
N ALA A 108 -0.39 15.96 -3.49
CA ALA A 108 -0.05 14.53 -3.49
C ALA A 108 -0.49 13.82 -4.77
N ASP A 109 -1.65 14.16 -5.30
CA ASP A 109 -2.15 13.54 -6.54
C ASP A 109 -1.28 13.88 -7.75
N ASP A 110 -0.80 15.13 -7.83
CA ASP A 110 0.10 15.56 -8.90
C ASP A 110 1.47 14.88 -8.77
N LYS A 111 1.97 14.75 -7.56
CA LYS A 111 3.24 14.08 -7.29
C LYS A 111 3.16 12.59 -7.62
N ARG A 112 2.05 11.95 -7.28
CA ARG A 112 1.81 10.55 -7.64
C ARG A 112 1.80 10.38 -9.16
N ALA A 113 1.05 11.22 -9.85
CA ALA A 113 0.95 11.14 -11.30
C ALA A 113 2.33 11.29 -11.98
N ALA A 114 3.14 12.23 -11.51
CA ALA A 114 4.49 12.42 -12.00
C ALA A 114 5.37 11.20 -11.74
N PHE A 115 5.33 10.65 -10.53
CA PHE A 115 6.13 9.49 -10.15
C PHE A 115 5.72 8.24 -10.93
N PHE A 116 4.44 8.00 -11.08
CA PHE A 116 3.93 6.85 -11.84
C PHE A 116 4.27 6.97 -13.32
N GLY A 117 4.28 8.19 -13.85
CA GLY A 117 4.73 8.45 -15.22
C GLY A 117 6.21 8.16 -15.42
N GLU A 118 7.06 8.57 -14.49
CA GLU A 118 8.49 8.29 -14.52
C GLU A 118 8.81 6.80 -14.50
N LEU A 119 8.04 6.03 -13.72
CA LEU A 119 8.24 4.59 -13.57
C LEU A 119 7.60 3.79 -14.69
N ASP A 120 6.72 4.39 -15.48
CA ASP A 120 5.83 3.67 -16.41
C ASP A 120 5.03 2.59 -15.64
N MET A 121 4.27 3.05 -14.66
CA MET A 121 3.55 2.16 -13.73
C MET A 121 2.67 1.12 -14.44
N PRO A 122 1.92 1.45 -15.49
CA PRO A 122 1.13 0.43 -16.18
C PRO A 122 1.97 -0.75 -16.70
N ALA A 123 3.16 -0.47 -17.25
CA ALA A 123 4.06 -1.52 -17.73
C ALA A 123 4.60 -2.36 -16.57
N LEU A 124 4.97 -1.72 -15.44
CA LEU A 124 5.46 -2.43 -14.26
C LEU A 124 4.41 -3.36 -13.68
N LEU A 125 3.15 -2.93 -13.66
CA LEU A 125 2.06 -3.73 -13.09
C LEU A 125 1.74 -4.96 -13.94
N GLU A 126 2.08 -4.96 -15.22
CA GLU A 126 1.96 -6.15 -16.05
C GLU A 126 2.87 -7.29 -15.57
N ASP A 127 3.97 -6.95 -14.90
CA ASP A 127 4.93 -7.91 -14.36
C ASP A 127 4.61 -8.36 -12.93
N ALA A 128 3.52 -7.86 -12.34
CA ALA A 128 3.08 -8.29 -11.02
C ALA A 128 2.69 -9.77 -11.05
N LYS A 129 2.83 -10.43 -9.91
CA LYS A 129 2.46 -11.85 -9.78
C LYS A 129 0.99 -12.06 -10.10
N ASP A 130 0.68 -13.18 -10.73
CA ASP A 130 -0.70 -13.61 -10.91
C ASP A 130 -1.33 -13.80 -9.53
N GLY A 131 -2.51 -13.22 -9.33
CA GLY A 131 -3.19 -13.31 -8.05
C GLY A 131 -2.70 -12.35 -6.99
N ALA A 132 -1.74 -11.46 -7.29
CA ALA A 132 -1.35 -10.41 -6.35
C ALA A 132 -2.55 -9.54 -5.98
N LEU A 133 -2.69 -9.25 -4.68
CA LEU A 133 -3.74 -8.35 -4.21
C LEU A 133 -3.30 -6.91 -4.43
N VAL A 134 -4.21 -6.07 -4.94
CA VAL A 134 -3.94 -4.65 -5.12
C VAL A 134 -4.95 -3.85 -4.29
N ILE A 135 -4.45 -3.06 -3.37
CA ILE A 135 -5.25 -2.24 -2.48
C ILE A 135 -4.89 -0.78 -2.72
N ALA A 136 -5.88 0.05 -3.01
CA ALA A 136 -5.70 1.49 -3.15
C ALA A 136 -6.31 2.20 -1.94
N LEU A 137 -5.55 3.11 -1.34
CA LEU A 137 -5.99 3.82 -0.14
C LEU A 137 -6.86 5.04 -0.47
N SER A 138 -7.15 5.26 -1.74
CA SER A 138 -8.14 6.25 -2.21
C SER A 138 -8.58 5.88 -3.62
N GLU A 139 -9.72 6.45 -4.04
CA GLU A 139 -10.18 6.31 -5.42
C GLU A 139 -9.20 6.95 -6.41
N THR A 140 -8.60 8.08 -6.03
CA THR A 140 -7.60 8.75 -6.86
C THR A 140 -6.38 7.87 -7.09
N ALA A 141 -5.94 7.16 -6.05
CA ALA A 141 -4.83 6.22 -6.17
C ALA A 141 -5.17 5.08 -7.14
N ARG A 142 -6.38 4.54 -7.04
CA ARG A 142 -6.86 3.52 -7.98
C ARG A 142 -6.85 4.04 -9.42
N ASP A 143 -7.38 5.25 -9.61
CA ASP A 143 -7.51 5.82 -10.95
C ASP A 143 -6.14 6.09 -11.60
N ALA A 144 -5.11 6.30 -10.80
CA ALA A 144 -3.75 6.57 -11.26
C ALA A 144 -3.11 5.37 -11.99
N ILE A 145 -3.65 4.17 -11.83
CA ILE A 145 -3.13 2.96 -12.49
C ILE A 145 -4.05 2.43 -13.60
N ARG A 146 -5.11 3.12 -13.89
CA ARG A 146 -6.00 2.76 -14.98
C ARG A 146 -5.50 3.21 -16.34
#